data_c4ac1fa02b8ecb1d105ee4681a6dc48b
#
_entry.id   c4ac1fa02b8ecb1d105ee4681a6dc48b
#
_cell.length_a   1.000
_cell.length_b   1.000
_cell.length_c   1.000
_cell.angle_alpha   90.00
_cell.angle_beta   90.00
_cell.angle_gamma   90.00
#
_symmetry.space_group_name_H-M   'P 1'
#
loop_
_entity.id
_entity.type
_entity.pdbx_description
1 polymer ?
#
loop_
_entity_poly.entity_id
_entity_poly.type
_entity_poly.pdbx_seq_one_letter_code
_entity_poly.pdbx_strand_id
1 'polypeptide(L)'
;IFGCPAHDQRDFEFAKKYKLEITTVVTDGNKQNNDEAYTGGGKLINSDFLNNLNVEQAKERIIKEIESKKLGKSKTLFRLKDWGISRQRYWGCPIPMIYLEDGTVTPVDKSELPIELPQDIDLNSKGNPLANHPKWKFTTQKSTGKKATRETDTLDTFVDSSWYFMRFCSPNFSKGPFDEKKINYWMPVDQYIGGIEHAILHLLYSRFFTKGI
;
A
#
# COMPACT_ATOMS: atom_id res chain seq x y z
N ILE A 1 -17.27 0.48 -17.63
CA ILE A 1 -17.26 1.88 -17.15
C ILE A 1 -18.45 2.04 -16.23
N PHE A 2 -18.26 2.65 -15.09
CA PHE A 2 -19.29 2.97 -14.13
C PHE A 2 -19.35 4.50 -13.99
N GLY A 3 -20.53 5.09 -14.12
CA GLY A 3 -20.74 6.52 -13.98
C GLY A 3 -21.94 6.78 -13.06
N CYS A 4 -21.85 7.80 -12.22
CA CYS A 4 -22.90 8.15 -11.27
C CYS A 4 -23.09 9.69 -11.20
N PRO A 5 -23.48 10.34 -12.30
CA PRO A 5 -23.45 11.80 -12.43
C PRO A 5 -24.34 12.52 -11.41
N ALA A 6 -25.42 11.91 -10.94
CA ALA A 6 -26.26 12.55 -9.93
C ALA A 6 -25.63 12.55 -8.51
N HIS A 7 -24.61 11.70 -8.24
CA HIS A 7 -24.11 11.44 -6.91
C HIS A 7 -22.56 11.43 -6.78
N ASP A 8 -21.85 11.75 -7.86
CA ASP A 8 -20.40 12.02 -7.88
C ASP A 8 -20.14 13.35 -8.59
N GLN A 9 -19.43 14.26 -7.93
CA GLN A 9 -19.26 15.62 -8.44
C GLN A 9 -18.47 15.66 -9.76
N ARG A 10 -17.48 14.81 -9.95
CA ARG A 10 -16.68 14.77 -11.20
C ARG A 10 -17.50 14.21 -12.35
N ASP A 11 -18.30 13.18 -12.09
CA ASP A 11 -19.21 12.61 -13.08
C ASP A 11 -20.31 13.62 -13.44
N PHE A 12 -20.79 14.40 -12.45
CA PHE A 12 -21.75 15.47 -12.64
C PHE A 12 -21.22 16.57 -13.57
N GLU A 13 -20.02 17.08 -13.31
CA GLU A 13 -19.36 18.09 -14.12
C GLU A 13 -19.11 17.60 -15.55
N PHE A 14 -18.69 16.34 -15.69
CA PHE A 14 -18.54 15.69 -16.99
C PHE A 14 -19.88 15.61 -17.72
N ALA A 15 -20.94 15.13 -17.08
CA ALA A 15 -22.25 15.02 -17.67
C ALA A 15 -22.82 16.39 -18.11
N LYS A 16 -22.68 17.43 -17.28
CA LYS A 16 -23.05 18.81 -17.63
C LYS A 16 -22.26 19.32 -18.85
N LYS A 17 -20.95 19.12 -18.87
CA LYS A 17 -20.07 19.55 -19.98
C LYS A 17 -20.46 18.92 -21.31
N TYR A 18 -20.82 17.64 -21.30
CA TYR A 18 -21.17 16.89 -22.50
C TYR A 18 -22.68 16.80 -22.74
N LYS A 19 -23.47 17.50 -21.94
CA LYS A 19 -24.97 17.54 -22.04
C LYS A 19 -25.59 16.14 -21.99
N LEU A 20 -25.08 15.29 -21.12
CA LEU A 20 -25.61 13.97 -20.85
C LEU A 20 -26.74 14.06 -19.85
N GLU A 21 -27.68 13.11 -19.91
CA GLU A 21 -28.78 13.02 -18.96
C GLU A 21 -28.25 12.68 -17.55
N ILE A 22 -28.83 13.38 -16.55
CA ILE A 22 -28.50 13.16 -15.14
C ILE A 22 -29.76 12.72 -14.41
N THR A 23 -29.84 11.45 -14.06
CA THR A 23 -30.99 10.89 -13.34
C THR A 23 -30.67 10.74 -11.87
N THR A 24 -31.38 11.47 -11.01
CA THR A 24 -31.27 11.34 -9.56
C THR A 24 -31.81 9.99 -9.09
N VAL A 25 -31.02 9.24 -8.33
CA VAL A 25 -31.39 7.92 -7.81
C VAL A 25 -31.37 7.81 -6.28
N VAL A 26 -30.85 8.83 -5.57
CA VAL A 26 -30.91 8.94 -4.11
C VAL A 26 -31.47 10.33 -3.74
N THR A 27 -32.40 10.38 -2.79
CA THR A 27 -32.98 11.64 -2.29
C THR A 27 -33.28 11.55 -0.80
N ASP A 28 -33.12 12.66 -0.11
CA ASP A 28 -33.55 12.85 1.29
C ASP A 28 -35.01 13.38 1.38
N GLY A 29 -35.64 13.57 0.24
CA GLY A 29 -37.02 14.13 0.14
C GLY A 29 -37.06 15.65 0.00
N ASN A 30 -35.93 16.35 0.11
CA ASN A 30 -35.81 17.78 -0.10
C ASN A 30 -35.57 18.12 -1.57
N LYS A 31 -35.85 19.38 -1.96
CA LYS A 31 -35.51 19.85 -3.28
C LYS A 31 -33.99 19.92 -3.44
N GLN A 32 -33.46 19.12 -4.35
CA GLN A 32 -32.01 19.07 -4.60
C GLN A 32 -31.55 20.28 -5.41
N ASN A 33 -30.33 20.71 -5.17
CA ASN A 33 -29.66 21.71 -5.98
C ASN A 33 -29.29 21.13 -7.34
N ASN A 34 -29.70 21.80 -8.42
CA ASN A 34 -29.40 21.35 -9.80
C ASN A 34 -27.96 21.72 -10.26
N ASP A 35 -27.18 22.41 -9.44
CA ASP A 35 -25.86 22.90 -9.81
C ASP A 35 -24.72 22.04 -9.30
N GLU A 36 -25.03 21.04 -8.47
CA GLU A 36 -24.03 20.12 -7.89
C GLU A 36 -24.62 18.70 -7.72
N ALA A 37 -23.73 17.71 -7.61
CA ALA A 37 -24.12 16.33 -7.33
C ALA A 37 -24.62 16.19 -5.88
N TYR A 38 -25.69 15.44 -5.69
CA TYR A 38 -26.16 15.10 -4.35
C TYR A 38 -25.36 13.93 -3.77
N THR A 39 -24.52 14.21 -2.79
CA THR A 39 -23.64 13.20 -2.15
C THR A 39 -24.15 12.73 -0.78
N GLY A 40 -25.35 13.17 -0.37
CA GLY A 40 -25.98 12.80 0.89
C GLY A 40 -26.59 11.41 0.90
N GLY A 41 -27.00 10.98 2.08
CA GLY A 41 -27.81 9.76 2.26
C GLY A 41 -29.29 9.97 1.92
N GLY A 42 -30.07 8.90 1.97
CA GLY A 42 -31.51 9.00 1.72
C GLY A 42 -32.11 7.70 1.24
N LYS A 43 -33.24 7.83 0.54
CA LYS A 43 -33.94 6.70 -0.08
C LYS A 43 -33.72 6.68 -1.59
N LEU A 44 -33.74 5.49 -2.16
CA LEU A 44 -33.62 5.31 -3.60
C LEU A 44 -34.95 5.67 -4.30
N ILE A 45 -34.80 6.35 -5.44
CA ILE A 45 -35.87 6.66 -6.40
C ILE A 45 -35.35 6.33 -7.80
N ASN A 46 -36.21 6.21 -8.78
CA ASN A 46 -35.88 5.88 -10.18
C ASN A 46 -34.98 4.62 -10.29
N SER A 47 -35.13 3.65 -9.37
CA SER A 47 -34.25 2.51 -9.19
C SER A 47 -35.02 1.19 -9.15
N ASP A 48 -36.19 1.11 -9.79
CA ASP A 48 -37.00 -0.08 -9.92
C ASP A 48 -37.27 -0.79 -8.57
N PHE A 49 -36.93 -2.05 -8.44
CA PHE A 49 -37.13 -2.87 -7.22
C PHE A 49 -36.35 -2.38 -5.98
N LEU A 50 -35.45 -1.40 -6.14
CA LEU A 50 -34.71 -0.76 -5.05
C LEU A 50 -35.38 0.49 -4.51
N ASN A 51 -36.46 0.98 -5.17
CA ASN A 51 -37.15 2.20 -4.76
C ASN A 51 -37.59 2.11 -3.28
N ASN A 52 -37.52 3.24 -2.61
CA ASN A 52 -37.88 3.44 -1.19
C ASN A 52 -36.97 2.76 -0.18
N LEU A 53 -35.99 1.96 -0.58
CA LEU A 53 -34.97 1.44 0.32
C LEU A 53 -33.97 2.55 0.66
N ASN A 54 -33.39 2.50 1.87
CA ASN A 54 -32.23 3.32 2.15
C ASN A 54 -30.98 2.77 1.43
N VAL A 55 -29.93 3.55 1.34
CA VAL A 55 -28.72 3.20 0.59
C VAL A 55 -28.12 1.86 1.02
N GLU A 56 -28.05 1.57 2.32
CA GLU A 56 -27.47 0.31 2.82
C GLU A 56 -28.33 -0.89 2.48
N GLN A 57 -29.64 -0.79 2.68
CA GLN A 57 -30.59 -1.84 2.29
C GLN A 57 -30.57 -2.10 0.78
N ALA A 58 -30.43 -1.05 -0.01
CA ALA A 58 -30.35 -1.16 -1.46
C ALA A 58 -29.05 -1.88 -1.89
N LYS A 59 -27.92 -1.55 -1.28
CA LYS A 59 -26.64 -2.26 -1.53
C LYS A 59 -26.74 -3.75 -1.25
N GLU A 60 -27.31 -4.12 -0.09
CA GLU A 60 -27.49 -5.54 0.24
C GLU A 60 -28.44 -6.24 -0.75
N ARG A 61 -29.52 -5.57 -1.13
CA ARG A 61 -30.51 -6.13 -2.04
C ARG A 61 -29.95 -6.33 -3.45
N ILE A 62 -29.23 -5.35 -3.99
CA ILE A 62 -28.65 -5.48 -5.33
C ILE A 62 -27.55 -6.54 -5.37
N ILE A 63 -26.72 -6.67 -4.31
CA ILE A 63 -25.71 -7.72 -4.23
C ILE A 63 -26.36 -9.10 -4.30
N LYS A 64 -27.42 -9.35 -3.51
CA LYS A 64 -28.16 -10.60 -3.53
C LYS A 64 -28.76 -10.91 -4.91
N GLU A 65 -29.28 -9.89 -5.60
CA GLU A 65 -29.81 -10.02 -6.95
C GLU A 65 -28.72 -10.40 -7.96
N ILE A 66 -27.56 -9.76 -7.90
CA ILE A 66 -26.41 -10.05 -8.76
C ILE A 66 -25.89 -11.48 -8.51
N GLU A 67 -25.83 -11.91 -7.26
CA GLU A 67 -25.41 -13.27 -6.88
C GLU A 67 -26.42 -14.33 -7.37
N SER A 68 -27.72 -14.07 -7.20
CA SER A 68 -28.79 -14.98 -7.64
C SER A 68 -28.76 -15.21 -9.15
N LYS A 69 -28.45 -14.16 -9.90
CA LYS A 69 -28.29 -14.20 -11.36
C LYS A 69 -26.93 -14.70 -11.82
N LYS A 70 -26.02 -15.04 -10.91
CA LYS A 70 -24.64 -15.48 -11.20
C LYS A 70 -23.82 -14.47 -12.03
N LEU A 71 -24.13 -13.18 -11.93
CA LEU A 71 -23.45 -12.10 -12.64
C LEU A 71 -22.23 -11.56 -11.85
N GLY A 72 -22.12 -11.87 -10.58
CA GLY A 72 -21.03 -11.46 -9.71
C GLY A 72 -21.16 -12.05 -8.31
N LYS A 73 -20.31 -11.61 -7.42
CA LYS A 73 -20.32 -12.01 -6.00
C LYS A 73 -19.91 -10.85 -5.11
N SER A 74 -20.37 -10.82 -3.88
CA SER A 74 -19.90 -9.85 -2.89
C SER A 74 -18.42 -10.05 -2.60
N LYS A 75 -17.71 -8.94 -2.39
CA LYS A 75 -16.30 -8.93 -2.02
C LYS A 75 -16.03 -7.78 -1.07
N THR A 76 -15.46 -8.09 0.07
CA THR A 76 -14.94 -7.07 0.97
C THR A 76 -13.55 -6.65 0.49
N LEU A 77 -13.36 -5.35 0.25
CA LEU A 77 -12.07 -4.77 -0.10
C LEU A 77 -11.60 -3.89 1.05
N PHE A 78 -10.37 -4.09 1.46
CA PHE A 78 -9.73 -3.19 2.40
C PHE A 78 -9.33 -1.89 1.68
N ARG A 79 -9.57 -0.75 2.33
CA ARG A 79 -9.22 0.57 1.76
C ARG A 79 -7.72 0.88 1.83
N LEU A 80 -6.97 0.13 2.63
CA LEU A 80 -5.53 0.27 2.71
C LEU A 80 -4.93 -0.22 1.38
N LYS A 81 -4.20 0.65 0.70
CA LYS A 81 -3.44 0.31 -0.51
C LYS A 81 -2.10 -0.29 -0.12
N ASP A 82 -1.54 -1.12 -1.00
CA ASP A 82 -0.20 -1.62 -0.85
C ASP A 82 0.80 -0.47 -0.74
N TRP A 83 1.81 -0.63 0.10
CA TRP A 83 2.85 0.38 0.26
C TRP A 83 3.95 0.13 -0.75
N GLY A 84 4.30 1.17 -1.51
CA GLY A 84 5.51 1.16 -2.31
C GLY A 84 6.72 1.38 -1.41
N ILE A 85 7.46 0.32 -1.11
CA ILE A 85 8.60 0.36 -0.19
C ILE A 85 9.95 0.43 -0.90
N SER A 86 10.01 0.23 -2.21
CA SER A 86 11.25 0.27 -2.97
C SER A 86 11.57 1.67 -3.49
N ARG A 87 12.85 2.04 -3.47
CA ARG A 87 13.34 3.36 -3.87
C ARG A 87 14.54 3.21 -4.81
N GLN A 88 14.53 3.96 -5.89
CA GLN A 88 15.59 4.05 -6.90
C GLN A 88 16.67 5.02 -6.44
N ARG A 89 17.33 4.69 -5.31
CA ARG A 89 18.38 5.52 -4.72
C ARG A 89 19.40 4.66 -3.97
N TYR A 90 20.59 5.22 -3.76
CA TYR A 90 21.66 4.54 -3.05
C TYR A 90 21.36 4.38 -1.54
N TRP A 91 20.86 5.46 -0.90
CA TRP A 91 20.64 5.47 0.54
C TRP A 91 19.40 4.69 0.93
N GLY A 92 19.60 3.60 1.65
CA GLY A 92 18.58 2.70 2.17
C GLY A 92 19.10 1.29 2.32
N CYS A 93 18.35 0.39 2.98
CA CYS A 93 18.68 -1.03 3.06
C CYS A 93 18.53 -1.69 1.68
N PRO A 94 19.52 -2.45 1.21
CA PRO A 94 19.37 -3.26 0.00
C PRO A 94 18.25 -4.28 0.16
N ILE A 95 17.46 -4.47 -0.88
CA ILE A 95 16.41 -5.49 -0.92
C ILE A 95 17.08 -6.84 -1.26
N PRO A 96 16.98 -7.88 -0.41
CA PRO A 96 17.71 -9.12 -0.58
C PRO A 96 17.07 -10.09 -1.59
N MET A 97 16.80 -9.58 -2.79
CA MET A 97 16.19 -10.33 -3.90
C MET A 97 17.11 -10.39 -5.10
N ILE A 98 17.00 -11.47 -5.86
CA ILE A 98 17.73 -11.65 -7.12
C ILE A 98 16.79 -12.14 -8.23
N TYR A 99 17.12 -11.76 -9.45
CA TYR A 99 16.39 -12.10 -10.68
C TYR A 99 17.23 -13.04 -11.50
N LEU A 100 16.72 -14.24 -11.79
CA LEU A 100 17.35 -15.20 -12.67
C LEU A 100 17.08 -14.85 -14.14
N GLU A 101 17.89 -15.40 -15.05
CA GLU A 101 17.73 -15.16 -16.50
C GLU A 101 16.38 -15.65 -17.05
N ASP A 102 15.74 -16.61 -16.40
CA ASP A 102 14.41 -17.12 -16.75
C ASP A 102 13.24 -16.26 -16.22
N GLY A 103 13.55 -15.12 -15.58
CA GLY A 103 12.57 -14.22 -14.97
C GLY A 103 12.11 -14.63 -13.56
N THR A 104 12.63 -15.72 -13.02
CA THR A 104 12.31 -16.12 -11.63
C THR A 104 12.91 -15.14 -10.64
N VAL A 105 12.10 -14.71 -9.69
CA VAL A 105 12.52 -13.84 -8.58
C VAL A 105 12.64 -14.69 -7.31
N THR A 106 13.80 -14.61 -6.64
CA THR A 106 14.07 -15.42 -5.45
C THR A 106 14.87 -14.61 -4.42
N PRO A 107 14.72 -14.86 -3.12
CA PRO A 107 15.59 -14.25 -2.13
C PRO A 107 17.04 -14.75 -2.27
N VAL A 108 17.99 -13.94 -1.84
CA VAL A 108 19.37 -14.37 -1.69
C VAL A 108 19.48 -15.45 -0.61
N ASP A 109 20.52 -16.27 -0.67
CA ASP A 109 20.80 -17.24 0.39
C ASP A 109 21.10 -16.52 1.72
N LYS A 110 20.59 -17.06 2.83
CA LYS A 110 20.80 -16.46 4.17
C LYS A 110 22.28 -16.28 4.52
N SER A 111 23.15 -17.12 3.98
CA SER A 111 24.60 -17.02 4.20
C SER A 111 25.27 -15.86 3.44
N GLU A 112 24.54 -15.18 2.55
CA GLU A 112 25.00 -13.98 1.83
C GLU A 112 24.52 -12.68 2.49
N LEU A 113 23.79 -12.76 3.58
CA LEU A 113 23.35 -11.60 4.36
C LEU A 113 24.42 -11.18 5.38
N PRO A 114 24.57 -9.86 5.61
CA PRO A 114 23.87 -8.74 4.97
C PRO A 114 24.38 -8.47 3.55
N ILE A 115 23.51 -7.95 2.67
CA ILE A 115 23.96 -7.42 1.39
C ILE A 115 24.55 -6.02 1.64
N GLU A 116 25.83 -5.87 1.34
CA GLU A 116 26.52 -4.60 1.49
C GLU A 116 26.41 -3.76 0.23
N LEU A 117 26.20 -2.44 0.42
CA LEU A 117 26.22 -1.47 -0.67
C LEU A 117 27.66 -1.25 -1.17
N PRO A 118 27.86 -1.04 -2.49
CA PRO A 118 29.19 -0.77 -3.01
C PRO A 118 29.70 0.62 -2.55
N GLN A 119 30.97 0.72 -2.21
CA GLN A 119 31.56 1.99 -1.79
C GLN A 119 32.05 2.83 -2.97
N ASP A 120 32.28 2.22 -4.14
CA ASP A 120 32.74 2.82 -5.37
C ASP A 120 31.59 3.25 -6.29
N ILE A 121 30.57 3.89 -5.71
CA ILE A 121 29.34 4.32 -6.42
C ILE A 121 29.46 5.75 -6.97
N ASP A 122 29.02 5.96 -8.21
CA ASP A 122 28.85 7.30 -8.79
C ASP A 122 27.43 7.83 -8.47
N LEU A 123 27.34 8.70 -7.46
CA LEU A 123 26.10 9.35 -7.04
C LEU A 123 25.60 10.43 -8.02
N ASN A 124 26.43 10.85 -8.97
CA ASN A 124 26.05 11.86 -9.99
C ASN A 124 25.43 11.21 -11.24
N SER A 125 25.42 9.89 -11.31
CA SER A 125 24.81 9.17 -12.44
C SER A 125 23.30 9.45 -12.53
N LYS A 126 22.80 9.62 -13.77
CA LYS A 126 21.34 9.75 -13.97
C LYS A 126 20.62 8.43 -13.67
N GLY A 127 19.49 8.52 -12.99
CA GLY A 127 18.66 7.38 -12.64
C GLY A 127 19.11 6.66 -11.37
N ASN A 128 18.87 5.36 -11.26
CA ASN A 128 19.23 4.56 -10.08
C ASN A 128 20.74 4.26 -10.08
N PRO A 129 21.53 4.80 -9.13
CA PRO A 129 22.99 4.60 -9.08
C PRO A 129 23.39 3.13 -9.00
N LEU A 130 22.66 2.31 -8.24
CA LEU A 130 22.94 0.88 -8.08
C LEU A 130 22.68 0.09 -9.37
N ALA A 131 21.63 0.45 -10.12
CA ALA A 131 21.35 -0.14 -11.44
C ALA A 131 22.45 0.17 -12.45
N ASN A 132 23.07 1.34 -12.33
CA ASN A 132 24.16 1.77 -13.20
C ASN A 132 25.53 1.22 -12.78
N HIS A 133 25.66 0.63 -11.58
CA HIS A 133 26.93 0.10 -11.11
C HIS A 133 27.41 -1.07 -11.97
N PRO A 134 28.68 -1.05 -12.48
CA PRO A 134 29.13 -1.99 -13.51
C PRO A 134 29.27 -3.44 -13.03
N LYS A 135 29.44 -3.67 -11.72
CA LYS A 135 29.72 -4.99 -11.16
C LYS A 135 28.70 -5.44 -10.10
N TRP A 136 28.36 -4.57 -9.16
CA TRP A 136 27.61 -4.92 -7.95
C TRP A 136 26.26 -5.61 -8.23
N LYS A 137 25.56 -5.18 -9.27
CA LYS A 137 24.28 -5.76 -9.65
C LYS A 137 24.34 -7.21 -10.13
N PHE A 138 25.48 -7.67 -10.59
CA PHE A 138 25.64 -9.04 -11.07
C PHE A 138 26.02 -9.98 -9.95
N THR A 139 25.39 -11.14 -9.89
CA THR A 139 25.61 -12.15 -8.87
C THR A 139 25.30 -13.54 -9.43
N THR A 140 25.39 -14.54 -8.58
CA THR A 140 24.95 -15.91 -8.87
C THR A 140 24.05 -16.39 -7.73
N GLN A 141 23.04 -17.16 -8.07
CA GLN A 141 22.24 -17.84 -7.05
C GLN A 141 23.10 -18.94 -6.41
N LYS A 142 23.41 -18.83 -5.13
CA LYS A 142 24.35 -19.71 -4.43
C LYS A 142 23.94 -21.18 -4.44
N SER A 143 22.64 -21.45 -4.31
CA SER A 143 22.10 -22.81 -4.27
C SER A 143 22.18 -23.56 -5.60
N THR A 144 22.19 -22.86 -6.75
CA THR A 144 22.16 -23.48 -8.08
C THR A 144 23.36 -23.12 -8.96
N GLY A 145 24.13 -22.10 -8.60
CA GLY A 145 25.21 -21.55 -9.43
C GLY A 145 24.72 -20.75 -10.66
N LYS A 146 23.42 -20.57 -10.85
CA LYS A 146 22.87 -19.81 -11.97
C LYS A 146 23.21 -18.33 -11.87
N LYS A 147 23.47 -17.70 -13.02
CA LYS A 147 23.66 -16.25 -13.10
C LYS A 147 22.37 -15.53 -12.69
N ALA A 148 22.53 -14.44 -12.00
CA ALA A 148 21.43 -13.62 -11.51
C ALA A 148 21.80 -12.14 -11.48
N THR A 149 20.78 -11.30 -11.40
CA THR A 149 20.93 -9.84 -11.17
C THR A 149 20.33 -9.51 -9.82
N ARG A 150 21.04 -8.73 -8.99
CA ARG A 150 20.51 -8.24 -7.72
C ARG A 150 19.40 -7.23 -7.96
N GLU A 151 18.45 -7.16 -7.02
CA GLU A 151 17.59 -6.00 -6.92
C GLU A 151 18.44 -4.75 -6.66
N THR A 152 18.19 -3.72 -7.43
CA THR A 152 18.97 -2.47 -7.38
C THR A 152 18.24 -1.34 -6.65
N ASP A 153 16.97 -1.53 -6.31
CA ASP A 153 16.27 -0.64 -5.42
C ASP A 153 16.68 -0.88 -3.96
N THR A 154 16.56 0.16 -3.16
CA THR A 154 16.72 0.06 -1.71
C THR A 154 15.37 0.22 -1.04
N LEU A 155 15.23 -0.27 0.19
CA LEU A 155 14.04 -0.05 0.99
C LEU A 155 13.92 1.44 1.38
N ASP A 156 12.69 1.91 1.45
CA ASP A 156 12.40 3.20 2.07
C ASP A 156 12.96 3.23 3.50
N THR A 157 13.57 4.35 3.89
CA THR A 157 14.17 4.51 5.22
C THR A 157 13.16 4.40 6.36
N PHE A 158 11.86 4.57 6.09
CA PHE A 158 10.79 4.28 7.05
C PHE A 158 10.70 2.79 7.42
N VAL A 159 11.15 1.89 6.55
CA VAL A 159 11.23 0.45 6.88
C VAL A 159 12.23 0.23 8.03
N ASP A 160 13.40 0.82 7.97
CA ASP A 160 14.41 0.72 9.03
C ASP A 160 13.94 1.40 10.32
N SER A 161 13.39 2.60 10.20
CA SER A 161 12.93 3.36 11.37
C SER A 161 11.66 2.80 12.02
N SER A 162 10.98 1.86 11.37
CA SER A 162 9.73 1.30 11.89
C SER A 162 9.88 0.46 13.15
N TRP A 163 11.07 -0.04 13.44
CA TRP A 163 11.33 -0.93 14.58
C TRP A 163 12.53 -0.51 15.44
N TYR A 164 13.14 0.66 15.21
CA TYR A 164 14.34 1.13 15.91
C TYR A 164 14.19 1.14 17.44
N PHE A 165 13.01 1.48 17.95
CA PHE A 165 12.73 1.51 19.38
C PHE A 165 12.84 0.13 20.05
N MET A 166 12.52 -0.94 19.33
CA MET A 166 12.74 -2.31 19.78
C MET A 166 14.24 -2.62 19.84
N ARG A 167 15.00 -2.19 18.83
CA ARG A 167 16.46 -2.36 18.79
C ARG A 167 17.15 -1.63 19.94
N PHE A 168 16.66 -0.46 20.34
CA PHE A 168 17.19 0.30 21.46
C PHE A 168 17.14 -0.46 22.79
N CYS A 169 16.20 -1.40 22.96
CA CYS A 169 16.15 -2.23 24.16
C CYS A 169 17.37 -3.18 24.29
N SER A 170 18.03 -3.49 23.17
CA SER A 170 19.18 -4.41 23.14
C SER A 170 20.15 -4.09 21.99
N PRO A 171 20.82 -2.92 22.01
CA PRO A 171 21.58 -2.41 20.87
C PRO A 171 22.74 -3.32 20.44
N ASN A 172 23.32 -4.07 21.36
CA ASN A 172 24.45 -4.98 21.11
C ASN A 172 24.04 -6.43 20.88
N PHE A 173 22.75 -6.72 20.72
CA PHE A 173 22.29 -8.09 20.50
C PHE A 173 22.65 -8.55 19.07
N SER A 174 23.40 -9.65 18.96
CA SER A 174 23.95 -10.16 17.69
C SER A 174 23.25 -11.41 17.14
N LYS A 175 22.35 -12.01 17.92
CA LYS A 175 21.66 -13.26 17.53
C LYS A 175 20.34 -13.05 16.78
N GLY A 176 19.92 -11.81 16.61
CA GLY A 176 18.67 -11.45 15.96
C GLY A 176 18.43 -9.93 16.00
N PRO A 177 17.25 -9.46 15.62
CA PRO A 177 16.92 -8.04 15.61
C PRO A 177 16.93 -7.42 17.01
N PHE A 178 16.50 -8.17 18.02
CA PHE A 178 16.45 -7.74 19.42
C PHE A 178 16.35 -8.95 20.37
N ASP A 179 16.56 -8.73 21.67
CA ASP A 179 16.38 -9.71 22.74
C ASP A 179 14.93 -9.65 23.25
N GLU A 180 14.16 -10.73 23.08
CA GLU A 180 12.75 -10.82 23.49
C GLU A 180 12.55 -10.53 24.99
N LYS A 181 13.45 -10.99 25.87
CA LYS A 181 13.33 -10.75 27.32
C LYS A 181 13.41 -9.26 27.65
N LYS A 182 14.29 -8.54 26.94
CA LYS A 182 14.41 -7.09 27.11
C LYS A 182 13.24 -6.34 26.52
N ILE A 183 12.74 -6.76 25.34
CA ILE A 183 11.53 -6.20 24.77
C ILE A 183 10.34 -6.39 25.70
N ASN A 184 10.10 -7.58 26.22
CA ASN A 184 9.00 -7.87 27.13
C ASN A 184 9.08 -7.09 28.46
N TYR A 185 10.28 -6.66 28.85
CA TYR A 185 10.47 -5.82 30.04
C TYR A 185 10.18 -4.34 29.75
N TRP A 186 10.66 -3.81 28.61
CA TRP A 186 10.61 -2.39 28.29
C TRP A 186 9.33 -1.95 27.55
N MET A 187 8.62 -2.87 26.90
CA MET A 187 7.40 -2.56 26.16
C MET A 187 6.15 -2.85 27.02
N PRO A 188 5.01 -2.18 26.71
CA PRO A 188 4.83 -1.17 25.67
C PRO A 188 5.53 0.16 26.00
N VAL A 189 5.73 1.00 24.96
CA VAL A 189 6.25 2.36 25.13
C VAL A 189 5.22 3.22 25.86
N ASP A 190 5.62 3.86 26.99
CA ASP A 190 4.73 4.71 27.78
C ASP A 190 4.43 6.04 27.11
N GLN A 191 5.42 6.60 26.43
CA GLN A 191 5.31 7.87 25.72
C GLN A 191 6.21 7.88 24.48
N TYR A 192 5.64 8.31 23.34
CA TYR A 192 6.32 8.36 22.06
C TYR A 192 6.18 9.76 21.46
N ILE A 193 7.29 10.50 21.35
CA ILE A 193 7.31 11.90 20.94
C ILE A 193 7.98 12.01 19.56
N GLY A 194 7.34 12.71 18.63
CA GLY A 194 7.85 12.95 17.29
C GLY A 194 7.13 14.11 16.60
N GLY A 195 7.53 14.44 15.38
CA GLY A 195 6.89 15.44 14.54
C GLY A 195 5.52 14.97 14.01
N ILE A 196 4.75 15.88 13.46
CA ILE A 196 3.41 15.60 12.91
C ILE A 196 3.47 14.61 11.73
N GLU A 197 4.54 14.61 10.96
CA GLU A 197 4.82 13.69 9.86
C GLU A 197 4.90 12.24 10.32
N HIS A 198 5.27 11.97 11.56
CA HIS A 198 5.29 10.63 12.14
C HIS A 198 3.89 10.02 12.23
N ALA A 199 2.87 10.83 12.48
CA ALA A 199 1.49 10.37 12.53
C ALA A 199 0.98 9.85 11.18
N ILE A 200 1.54 10.34 10.07
CA ILE A 200 1.10 9.99 8.71
C ILE A 200 1.73 8.69 8.21
N LEU A 201 3.02 8.50 8.42
CA LEU A 201 3.77 7.36 7.88
C LEU A 201 4.40 6.49 8.95
N HIS A 202 5.28 7.04 9.78
CA HIS A 202 6.07 6.27 10.73
C HIS A 202 5.23 5.41 11.68
N LEU A 203 4.17 5.96 12.28
CA LEU A 203 3.32 5.21 13.21
C LEU A 203 2.57 4.05 12.53
N LEU A 204 2.22 4.20 11.26
CA LEU A 204 1.59 3.14 10.49
C LEU A 204 2.56 1.97 10.26
N TYR A 205 3.79 2.26 9.83
CA TYR A 205 4.84 1.26 9.65
C TYR A 205 5.23 0.61 10.97
N SER A 206 5.44 1.41 12.03
CA SER A 206 5.79 0.89 13.37
C SER A 206 4.73 -0.06 13.90
N ARG A 207 3.45 0.28 13.74
CA ARG A 207 2.35 -0.60 14.13
C ARG A 207 2.33 -1.89 13.33
N PHE A 208 2.57 -1.82 12.02
CA PHE A 208 2.64 -3.00 11.16
C PHE A 208 3.78 -3.93 11.59
N PHE A 209 5.00 -3.40 11.75
CA PHE A 209 6.16 -4.17 12.20
C PHE A 209 5.96 -4.76 13.60
N THR A 210 5.44 -4.00 14.56
CA THR A 210 5.14 -4.50 15.92
C THR A 210 4.16 -5.68 15.91
N LYS A 211 3.28 -5.77 14.90
CA LYS A 211 2.36 -6.90 14.76
C LYS A 211 2.96 -8.08 14.00
N GLY A 212 3.97 -7.85 13.18
CA GLY A 212 4.58 -8.87 12.32
C GLY A 212 5.81 -9.54 12.93
N ILE A 213 6.51 -8.85 13.85
CA ILE A 213 7.68 -9.36 14.56
C ILE A 213 7.26 -9.91 15.90
#